data_e72323cfece008ad0d77c6ae042feed7
#
_entry.id   e72323cfece008ad0d77c6ae042feed7
#
_cell.length_a   1.000
_cell.length_b   1.000
_cell.length_c   1.000
_cell.angle_alpha   90.00
_cell.angle_beta   90.00
_cell.angle_gamma   90.00
#
_symmetry.space_group_name_H-M   'P 1'
#
loop_
_entity.id
_entity.type
_entity.pdbx_description
1 polymer ?
#
loop_
_entity_poly.entity_id
_entity_poly.type
_entity_poly.pdbx_seq_one_letter_code
_entity_poly.pdbx_strand_id
1 'polypeptide(L)'
;MMHLAKLMRKDGQNEQALALCRKALALAPQDAALAARGRTFLSGDVPNWHFVIVTDAVRNAAYDTALRRAIKPGMRVLEIGTGTGILAMMAARAGAAEVVTCEMNPAIAEAARSIIERNGYGDRVRVFCGHSDKLTLDELGGRADILVTEIVSNNLLGEDVLPAHEKAMRDFMKPGAQVIPARGRVRVALAEDSRCDEKKMGKVDGFDLSPFNNLRTPEQLIRVGHERLTLRSEPGDLFDFDFASELVCAAASSKLTCRATGGRVNGIVQWIALDMDRETLYENRPAPGTTSCWSSIFHALPAPIETTPGQLIGVAGSHDRHSLTIWMEDR
;
A
#
# COMPACT_ATOMS: atom_id res chain seq x y z
N MET A 1 1.40 -35.90 1.61
CA MET A 1 2.00 -34.65 2.10
C MET A 1 1.30 -33.41 1.58
N MET A 2 1.18 -33.15 0.26
CA MET A 2 0.51 -31.95 -0.28
C MET A 2 -0.95 -31.76 0.18
N HIS A 3 -1.72 -32.89 0.29
CA HIS A 3 -3.09 -32.80 0.80
C HIS A 3 -3.11 -32.36 2.27
N LEU A 4 -2.24 -32.93 3.09
CA LEU A 4 -2.12 -32.55 4.50
C LEU A 4 -1.65 -31.08 4.64
N ALA A 5 -0.70 -30.64 3.84
CA ALA A 5 -0.28 -29.23 3.84
C ALA A 5 -1.44 -28.27 3.55
N LYS A 6 -2.33 -28.64 2.60
CA LYS A 6 -3.55 -27.84 2.33
C LYS A 6 -4.53 -27.81 3.50
N LEU A 7 -4.69 -28.92 4.23
CA LEU A 7 -5.55 -28.96 5.42
C LEU A 7 -4.94 -28.11 6.54
N MET A 8 -3.65 -28.27 6.83
CA MET A 8 -2.95 -27.47 7.83
C MET A 8 -3.06 -25.96 7.57
N ARG A 9 -2.97 -25.54 6.28
CA ARG A 9 -3.17 -24.14 5.91
C ARG A 9 -4.59 -23.66 6.21
N LYS A 10 -5.62 -24.46 5.92
CA LYS A 10 -7.02 -24.12 6.25
C LYS A 10 -7.24 -23.96 7.76
N ASP A 11 -6.47 -24.69 8.56
CA ASP A 11 -6.49 -24.63 10.02
C ASP A 11 -5.56 -23.54 10.59
N GLY A 12 -5.03 -22.64 9.74
CA GLY A 12 -4.18 -21.53 10.15
C GLY A 12 -2.72 -21.90 10.50
N GLN A 13 -2.33 -23.16 10.31
CA GLN A 13 -0.97 -23.65 10.57
C GLN A 13 -0.03 -23.38 9.39
N ASN A 14 0.12 -22.10 9.01
CA ASN A 14 0.75 -21.71 7.76
C ASN A 14 2.23 -22.11 7.66
N GLU A 15 3.01 -21.94 8.73
CA GLU A 15 4.44 -22.32 8.74
C GLU A 15 4.64 -23.82 8.58
N GLN A 16 3.88 -24.62 9.32
CA GLN A 16 3.97 -26.08 9.24
C GLN A 16 3.50 -26.59 7.87
N ALA A 17 2.45 -25.96 7.31
CA ALA A 17 1.95 -26.26 5.98
C ALA A 17 3.00 -25.98 4.90
N LEU A 18 3.70 -24.85 5.01
CA LEU A 18 4.80 -24.46 4.11
C LEU A 18 5.98 -25.45 4.21
N ALA A 19 6.41 -25.77 5.44
CA ALA A 19 7.49 -26.73 5.68
C ALA A 19 7.15 -28.11 5.10
N LEU A 20 5.91 -28.56 5.28
CA LEU A 20 5.46 -29.86 4.74
C LEU A 20 5.38 -29.86 3.21
N CYS A 21 4.95 -28.76 2.59
CA CYS A 21 4.97 -28.59 1.13
C CYS A 21 6.40 -28.72 0.59
N ARG A 22 7.36 -28.00 1.19
CA ARG A 22 8.78 -28.05 0.79
C ARG A 22 9.40 -29.40 0.97
N LYS A 23 9.13 -30.07 2.09
CA LYS A 23 9.56 -31.44 2.31
C LYS A 23 9.04 -32.38 1.22
N ALA A 24 7.77 -32.24 0.82
CA ALA A 24 7.19 -33.02 -0.27
C ALA A 24 7.94 -32.80 -1.59
N LEU A 25 8.23 -31.54 -1.94
CA LEU A 25 8.96 -31.18 -3.15
C LEU A 25 10.39 -31.71 -3.16
N ALA A 26 11.08 -31.66 -2.01
CA ALA A 26 12.44 -32.14 -1.87
C ALA A 26 12.55 -33.69 -1.97
N LEU A 27 11.51 -34.41 -1.54
CA LEU A 27 11.48 -35.88 -1.62
C LEU A 27 11.24 -36.42 -3.03
N ALA A 28 10.64 -35.63 -3.91
CA ALA A 28 10.36 -36.03 -5.29
C ALA A 28 10.62 -34.87 -6.29
N PRO A 29 11.89 -34.45 -6.42
CA PRO A 29 12.24 -33.24 -7.20
C PRO A 29 11.97 -33.39 -8.70
N GLN A 30 11.85 -34.63 -9.22
CA GLN A 30 11.58 -34.92 -10.61
C GLN A 30 10.07 -35.10 -10.92
N ASP A 31 9.20 -35.08 -9.90
CA ASP A 31 7.75 -35.19 -10.10
C ASP A 31 7.16 -33.84 -10.56
N ALA A 32 6.94 -33.72 -11.88
CA ALA A 32 6.40 -32.49 -12.49
C ALA A 32 5.00 -32.14 -11.97
N ALA A 33 4.16 -33.14 -11.67
CA ALA A 33 2.81 -32.89 -11.11
C ALA A 33 2.90 -32.38 -9.69
N LEU A 34 3.79 -32.94 -8.88
CA LEU A 34 4.04 -32.44 -7.53
C LEU A 34 4.63 -31.02 -7.57
N ALA A 35 5.59 -30.76 -8.45
CA ALA A 35 6.16 -29.44 -8.64
C ALA A 35 5.09 -28.38 -9.03
N ALA A 36 4.18 -28.73 -9.94
CA ALA A 36 3.08 -27.85 -10.33
C ALA A 36 2.13 -27.56 -9.14
N ARG A 37 1.74 -28.61 -8.40
CA ARG A 37 0.91 -28.47 -7.20
C ARG A 37 1.60 -27.64 -6.09
N GLY A 38 2.91 -27.82 -5.95
CA GLY A 38 3.74 -27.06 -5.00
C GLY A 38 3.79 -25.58 -5.38
N ARG A 39 4.02 -25.25 -6.65
CA ARG A 39 3.95 -23.84 -7.11
C ARG A 39 2.61 -23.20 -6.83
N THR A 40 1.50 -23.86 -7.18
CA THR A 40 0.16 -23.36 -6.86
C THR A 40 -0.06 -23.19 -5.36
N PHE A 41 0.46 -24.10 -4.55
CA PHE A 41 0.38 -23.99 -3.09
C PHE A 41 1.20 -22.80 -2.58
N LEU A 42 2.43 -22.63 -3.01
CA LEU A 42 3.32 -21.56 -2.55
C LEU A 42 2.85 -20.17 -2.99
N SER A 43 2.27 -20.06 -4.19
CA SER A 43 1.77 -18.78 -4.73
C SER A 43 0.38 -18.40 -4.22
N GLY A 44 -0.37 -19.33 -3.60
CA GLY A 44 -1.78 -19.11 -3.26
C GLY A 44 -2.05 -17.98 -2.27
N ASP A 45 -1.06 -17.67 -1.42
CA ASP A 45 -1.16 -16.61 -0.40
C ASP A 45 -0.26 -15.41 -0.73
N VAL A 46 0.31 -15.35 -1.96
CA VAL A 46 1.16 -14.25 -2.40
C VAL A 46 0.40 -13.41 -3.42
N PRO A 47 -0.13 -12.25 -3.03
CA PRO A 47 -0.82 -11.35 -3.95
C PRO A 47 0.09 -10.87 -5.08
N ASN A 48 -0.47 -10.77 -6.30
CA ASN A 48 0.30 -10.37 -7.48
C ASN A 48 0.92 -8.96 -7.39
N TRP A 49 0.37 -8.08 -6.57
CA TRP A 49 0.90 -6.73 -6.41
C TRP A 49 2.33 -6.72 -5.85
N HIS A 50 2.77 -7.74 -5.09
CA HIS A 50 4.17 -7.87 -4.65
C HIS A 50 5.17 -7.85 -5.83
N PHE A 51 4.79 -8.37 -7.00
CA PHE A 51 5.65 -8.36 -8.18
C PHE A 51 5.63 -7.01 -8.92
N VAL A 52 4.56 -6.23 -8.75
CA VAL A 52 4.41 -4.93 -9.38
C VAL A 52 5.13 -3.84 -8.58
N ILE A 53 4.97 -3.85 -7.24
CA ILE A 53 5.45 -2.79 -6.36
C ILE A 53 6.98 -2.64 -6.40
N VAL A 54 7.71 -3.74 -6.50
CA VAL A 54 9.19 -3.73 -6.55
C VAL A 54 9.75 -3.16 -7.84
N THR A 55 8.95 -3.08 -8.91
CA THR A 55 9.37 -2.54 -10.21
C THR A 55 9.06 -1.06 -10.38
N ASP A 56 8.42 -0.40 -9.41
CA ASP A 56 8.21 1.05 -9.42
C ASP A 56 9.51 1.79 -9.12
N ALA A 57 10.20 2.20 -10.19
CA ALA A 57 11.49 2.86 -10.09
C ALA A 57 11.40 4.23 -9.38
N VAL A 58 10.29 4.96 -9.55
CA VAL A 58 10.08 6.27 -8.93
C VAL A 58 9.93 6.12 -7.41
N ARG A 59 9.09 5.17 -6.98
CA ARG A 59 8.92 4.79 -5.58
C ARG A 59 10.26 4.37 -4.96
N ASN A 60 10.94 3.44 -5.61
CA ASN A 60 12.20 2.92 -5.11
C ASN A 60 13.28 4.01 -4.98
N ALA A 61 13.37 4.92 -5.95
CA ALA A 61 14.29 6.05 -5.91
C ALA A 61 13.97 7.03 -4.77
N ALA A 62 12.68 7.28 -4.49
CA ALA A 62 12.26 8.14 -3.39
C ALA A 62 12.68 7.56 -2.03
N TYR A 63 12.43 6.25 -1.81
CA TYR A 63 12.89 5.55 -0.60
C TYR A 63 14.41 5.53 -0.48
N ASP A 64 15.13 5.14 -1.53
CA ASP A 64 16.62 5.10 -1.49
C ASP A 64 17.23 6.47 -1.19
N THR A 65 16.68 7.54 -1.77
CA THR A 65 17.13 8.91 -1.51
C THR A 65 16.94 9.31 -0.05
N ALA A 66 15.75 9.08 0.50
CA ALA A 66 15.46 9.41 1.90
C ALA A 66 16.29 8.56 2.87
N LEU A 67 16.44 7.26 2.62
CA LEU A 67 17.28 6.37 3.43
C LEU A 67 18.74 6.79 3.45
N ARG A 68 19.33 7.12 2.31
CA ARG A 68 20.73 7.62 2.24
C ARG A 68 20.94 8.92 2.99
N ARG A 69 19.92 9.78 3.04
CA ARG A 69 19.98 11.05 3.76
C ARG A 69 19.86 10.85 5.27
N ALA A 70 18.95 9.95 5.69
CA ALA A 70 18.62 9.72 7.08
C ALA A 70 19.66 8.85 7.80
N ILE A 71 20.13 7.76 7.18
CA ILE A 71 20.97 6.77 7.83
C ILE A 71 22.39 7.27 8.05
N LYS A 72 22.86 7.12 9.29
CA LYS A 72 24.26 7.36 9.69
C LYS A 72 24.86 6.05 10.20
N PRO A 73 26.20 5.88 10.12
CA PRO A 73 26.89 4.72 10.67
C PRO A 73 26.50 4.47 12.14
N GLY A 74 26.26 3.20 12.47
CA GLY A 74 25.86 2.78 13.82
C GLY A 74 24.36 2.80 14.08
N MET A 75 23.54 3.35 13.20
CA MET A 75 22.09 3.38 13.36
C MET A 75 21.46 2.00 13.14
N ARG A 76 20.42 1.72 13.93
CA ARG A 76 19.49 0.58 13.76
C ARG A 76 18.24 1.03 13.06
N VAL A 77 17.76 0.21 12.13
CA VAL A 77 16.53 0.44 11.35
C VAL A 77 15.53 -0.65 11.67
N LEU A 78 14.28 -0.28 11.92
CA LEU A 78 13.11 -1.16 11.89
C LEU A 78 12.37 -0.93 10.58
N GLU A 79 12.10 -2.00 9.83
CA GLU A 79 11.19 -1.96 8.67
C GLU A 79 9.94 -2.78 8.98
N ILE A 80 8.76 -2.26 8.62
CA ILE A 80 7.49 -2.99 8.67
C ILE A 80 6.98 -3.18 7.24
N GLY A 81 6.79 -4.45 6.84
CA GLY A 81 6.44 -4.83 5.47
C GLY A 81 7.66 -5.21 4.64
N THR A 82 8.32 -6.33 4.98
CA THR A 82 9.56 -6.78 4.30
C THR A 82 9.36 -6.97 2.80
N GLY A 83 8.25 -7.62 2.39
CA GLY A 83 8.07 -8.01 1.00
C GLY A 83 9.26 -8.78 0.45
N THR A 84 9.94 -8.26 -0.57
CA THR A 84 11.16 -8.86 -1.14
C THR A 84 12.44 -8.53 -0.37
N GLY A 85 12.38 -7.68 0.66
CA GLY A 85 13.55 -7.16 1.40
C GLY A 85 14.27 -6.02 0.71
N ILE A 86 13.69 -5.42 -0.34
CA ILE A 86 14.36 -4.38 -1.13
C ILE A 86 14.68 -3.14 -0.30
N LEU A 87 13.75 -2.65 0.54
CA LEU A 87 13.97 -1.46 1.36
C LEU A 87 14.94 -1.75 2.52
N ALA A 88 14.86 -2.95 3.14
CA ALA A 88 15.84 -3.40 4.12
C ALA A 88 17.26 -3.42 3.55
N MET A 89 17.44 -3.96 2.33
CA MET A 89 18.74 -3.96 1.67
C MET A 89 19.19 -2.55 1.27
N MET A 90 18.29 -1.65 0.87
CA MET A 90 18.59 -0.23 0.63
C MET A 90 19.07 0.43 1.93
N ALA A 91 18.43 0.18 3.06
CA ALA A 91 18.85 0.71 4.36
C ALA A 91 20.24 0.18 4.77
N ALA A 92 20.50 -1.12 4.62
CA ALA A 92 21.81 -1.70 4.86
C ALA A 92 22.88 -1.12 3.92
N ARG A 93 22.56 -0.95 2.63
CA ARG A 93 23.44 -0.28 1.64
C ARG A 93 23.73 1.18 1.98
N ALA A 94 22.76 1.88 2.56
CA ALA A 94 22.92 3.26 3.02
C ALA A 94 23.81 3.39 4.27
N GLY A 95 24.18 2.28 4.92
CA GLY A 95 25.13 2.26 6.04
C GLY A 95 24.52 1.93 7.40
N ALA A 96 23.28 1.44 7.46
CA ALA A 96 22.70 0.93 8.71
C ALA A 96 23.58 -0.18 9.30
N ALA A 97 23.80 -0.13 10.62
CA ALA A 97 24.55 -1.15 11.32
C ALA A 97 23.74 -2.45 11.42
N GLU A 98 22.46 -2.32 11.64
CA GLU A 98 21.50 -3.43 11.71
C GLU A 98 20.15 -2.99 11.16
N VAL A 99 19.50 -3.88 10.41
CA VAL A 99 18.13 -3.73 9.94
C VAL A 99 17.33 -4.94 10.43
N VAL A 100 16.25 -4.69 11.17
CA VAL A 100 15.25 -5.71 11.47
C VAL A 100 14.01 -5.40 10.67
N THR A 101 13.51 -6.38 9.95
CA THR A 101 12.33 -6.23 9.10
C THR A 101 11.27 -7.29 9.42
N CYS A 102 9.99 -6.91 9.39
CA CYS A 102 8.87 -7.78 9.76
C CYS A 102 8.05 -8.17 8.53
N GLU A 103 7.77 -9.47 8.37
CA GLU A 103 6.90 -10.01 7.32
C GLU A 103 5.91 -11.02 7.91
N MET A 104 4.62 -10.76 7.74
CA MET A 104 3.59 -11.62 8.32
C MET A 104 3.36 -12.91 7.51
N ASN A 105 3.67 -12.91 6.22
CA ASN A 105 3.50 -14.08 5.37
C ASN A 105 4.77 -14.97 5.39
N PRO A 106 4.71 -16.21 5.90
CA PRO A 106 5.89 -17.07 6.02
C PRO A 106 6.58 -17.39 4.69
N ALA A 107 5.81 -17.50 3.60
CA ALA A 107 6.38 -17.80 2.28
C ALA A 107 7.17 -16.60 1.73
N ILE A 108 6.66 -15.38 1.96
CA ILE A 108 7.34 -14.14 1.57
C ILE A 108 8.56 -13.93 2.47
N ALA A 109 8.43 -14.10 3.79
CA ALA A 109 9.53 -13.94 4.74
C ALA A 109 10.72 -14.86 4.40
N GLU A 110 10.45 -16.11 4.00
CA GLU A 110 11.50 -17.06 3.60
C GLU A 110 12.13 -16.67 2.26
N ALA A 111 11.33 -16.22 1.29
CA ALA A 111 11.83 -15.69 0.02
C ALA A 111 12.74 -14.47 0.26
N ALA A 112 12.31 -13.55 1.14
CA ALA A 112 13.09 -12.38 1.53
C ALA A 112 14.44 -12.75 2.13
N ARG A 113 14.50 -13.70 3.08
CA ARG A 113 15.76 -14.19 3.65
C ARG A 113 16.70 -14.68 2.55
N SER A 114 16.19 -15.52 1.63
CA SER A 114 16.99 -16.03 0.52
C SER A 114 17.49 -14.91 -0.42
N ILE A 115 16.68 -13.89 -0.67
CA ILE A 115 17.07 -12.74 -1.49
C ILE A 115 18.15 -11.92 -0.78
N ILE A 116 17.98 -11.63 0.51
CA ILE A 116 18.90 -10.86 1.33
C ILE A 116 20.27 -11.54 1.39
N GLU A 117 20.30 -12.86 1.65
CA GLU A 117 21.53 -13.67 1.65
C GLU A 117 22.25 -13.63 0.29
N ARG A 118 21.51 -13.84 -0.81
CA ARG A 118 22.07 -13.82 -2.17
C ARG A 118 22.69 -12.47 -2.56
N ASN A 119 22.21 -11.38 -1.95
CA ASN A 119 22.71 -10.04 -2.19
C ASN A 119 23.80 -9.60 -1.19
N GLY A 120 24.23 -10.50 -0.27
CA GLY A 120 25.32 -10.26 0.65
C GLY A 120 24.96 -9.36 1.83
N TYR A 121 23.70 -9.32 2.25
CA TYR A 121 23.23 -8.50 3.37
C TYR A 121 22.79 -9.32 4.59
N GLY A 122 22.93 -10.65 4.58
CA GLY A 122 22.47 -11.53 5.65
C GLY A 122 23.12 -11.28 7.01
N ASP A 123 24.31 -10.68 7.04
CA ASP A 123 25.02 -10.27 8.25
C ASP A 123 24.40 -9.04 8.93
N ARG A 124 23.67 -8.21 8.21
CA ARG A 124 23.11 -6.93 8.69
C ARG A 124 21.59 -6.84 8.66
N VAL A 125 20.91 -7.67 7.85
CA VAL A 125 19.46 -7.66 7.71
C VAL A 125 18.87 -8.95 8.27
N ARG A 126 18.00 -8.81 9.26
CA ARG A 126 17.31 -9.91 9.91
C ARG A 126 15.81 -9.83 9.70
N VAL A 127 15.20 -10.91 9.17
CA VAL A 127 13.77 -10.99 8.89
C VAL A 127 13.05 -11.68 10.05
N PHE A 128 12.19 -10.95 10.74
CA PHE A 128 11.21 -11.46 11.68
C PHE A 128 9.98 -11.95 10.91
N CYS A 129 9.65 -13.25 11.04
CA CYS A 129 8.45 -13.82 10.42
C CYS A 129 7.29 -13.73 11.41
N GLY A 130 6.40 -12.77 11.19
CA GLY A 130 5.24 -12.53 12.02
C GLY A 130 4.69 -11.13 11.82
N HIS A 131 3.50 -10.91 12.36
CA HIS A 131 2.91 -9.58 12.39
C HIS A 131 3.73 -8.66 13.31
N SER A 132 3.88 -7.38 12.96
CA SER A 132 4.66 -6.40 13.73
C SER A 132 4.17 -6.25 15.18
N ASP A 133 2.90 -6.56 15.47
CA ASP A 133 2.35 -6.57 16.83
C ASP A 133 2.99 -7.62 17.75
N LYS A 134 3.57 -8.67 17.18
CA LYS A 134 4.24 -9.76 17.92
C LYS A 134 5.72 -9.53 18.09
N LEU A 135 6.30 -8.52 17.43
CA LEU A 135 7.69 -8.14 17.60
C LEU A 135 7.94 -7.68 19.05
N THR A 136 9.07 -8.05 19.61
CA THR A 136 9.52 -7.63 20.93
C THR A 136 10.80 -6.79 20.82
N LEU A 137 11.12 -6.02 21.89
CA LEU A 137 12.39 -5.29 21.93
C LEU A 137 13.61 -6.20 21.93
N ASP A 138 13.50 -7.39 22.49
CA ASP A 138 14.58 -8.39 22.49
C ASP A 138 14.84 -8.89 21.07
N GLU A 139 13.79 -9.18 20.30
CA GLU A 139 13.90 -9.56 18.90
C GLU A 139 14.43 -8.42 18.03
N LEU A 140 14.06 -7.17 18.35
CA LEU A 140 14.62 -6.00 17.68
C LEU A 140 16.08 -5.73 18.09
N GLY A 141 16.51 -6.21 19.26
CA GLY A 141 17.84 -5.97 19.81
C GLY A 141 18.00 -4.58 20.42
N GLY A 142 16.89 -3.95 20.83
CA GLY A 142 16.80 -2.60 21.40
C GLY A 142 16.11 -1.61 20.45
N ARG A 143 15.86 -0.40 20.91
CA ARG A 143 15.12 0.62 20.14
C ARG A 143 15.87 1.07 18.88
N ALA A 144 15.11 1.28 17.79
CA ALA A 144 15.63 1.70 16.50
C ALA A 144 15.70 3.24 16.37
N ASP A 145 16.59 3.69 15.50
CA ASP A 145 16.81 5.10 15.17
C ASP A 145 15.90 5.56 14.03
N ILE A 146 15.55 4.63 13.13
CA ILE A 146 14.75 4.91 11.93
C ILE A 146 13.68 3.84 11.79
N LEU A 147 12.43 4.26 11.56
CA LEU A 147 11.32 3.42 11.11
C LEU A 147 11.16 3.57 9.60
N VAL A 148 11.14 2.46 8.89
CA VAL A 148 10.79 2.42 7.47
C VAL A 148 9.55 1.59 7.31
N THR A 149 8.57 2.07 6.54
CA THR A 149 7.35 1.30 6.29
C THR A 149 6.95 1.40 4.82
N GLU A 150 6.41 0.30 4.32
CA GLU A 150 5.73 0.28 3.04
C GLU A 150 4.53 -0.68 3.15
N ILE A 151 3.55 -0.24 3.93
CA ILE A 151 2.28 -0.89 4.22
C ILE A 151 1.13 0.08 3.93
N VAL A 152 1.21 0.76 2.79
CA VAL A 152 0.18 1.68 2.32
C VAL A 152 -0.55 1.09 1.12
N SER A 153 -1.87 1.22 1.13
CA SER A 153 -2.73 0.78 0.04
C SER A 153 -3.09 1.92 -0.91
N ASN A 154 -3.89 1.63 -1.96
CA ASN A 154 -4.37 2.67 -2.89
C ASN A 154 -5.17 3.79 -2.19
N ASN A 155 -5.81 3.48 -1.06
CA ASN A 155 -6.52 4.46 -0.23
C ASN A 155 -5.69 5.00 0.94
N LEU A 156 -4.41 4.66 1.03
CA LEU A 156 -3.44 4.91 2.08
C LEU A 156 -3.62 4.02 3.32
N LEU A 157 -4.83 3.77 3.82
CA LEU A 157 -5.10 3.23 5.15
C LEU A 157 -5.32 1.72 5.22
N GLY A 158 -5.52 1.06 4.08
CA GLY A 158 -6.05 -0.31 4.02
C GLY A 158 -5.12 -1.43 4.51
N GLU A 159 -3.90 -1.14 4.92
CA GLU A 159 -2.95 -2.11 5.49
C GLU A 159 -2.57 -1.77 6.93
N ASP A 160 -3.49 -1.16 7.68
CA ASP A 160 -3.32 -0.81 9.10
C ASP A 160 -2.12 0.11 9.37
N VAL A 161 -1.80 0.99 8.42
CA VAL A 161 -0.63 1.86 8.50
C VAL A 161 -0.61 2.72 9.79
N LEU A 162 -1.74 3.30 10.18
CA LEU A 162 -1.81 4.15 11.39
C LEU A 162 -1.56 3.34 12.66
N PRO A 163 -2.27 2.24 12.94
CA PRO A 163 -1.99 1.41 14.12
C PRO A 163 -0.54 0.89 14.17
N ALA A 164 0.01 0.49 13.01
CA ALA A 164 1.37 -0.03 12.95
C ALA A 164 2.42 1.04 13.31
N HIS A 165 2.27 2.27 12.78
CA HIS A 165 3.17 3.38 13.12
C HIS A 165 3.06 3.77 14.60
N GLU A 166 1.85 3.94 15.12
CA GLU A 166 1.62 4.29 16.52
C GLU A 166 2.25 3.28 17.48
N LYS A 167 2.08 1.98 17.18
CA LYS A 167 2.73 0.93 17.96
C LYS A 167 4.24 0.98 17.84
N ALA A 168 4.77 1.11 16.62
CA ALA A 168 6.20 1.16 16.41
C ALA A 168 6.84 2.34 17.13
N MET A 169 6.27 3.54 16.99
CA MET A 169 6.77 4.75 17.64
C MET A 169 6.80 4.61 19.17
N ARG A 170 5.73 4.12 19.76
CA ARG A 170 5.63 3.95 21.22
C ARG A 170 6.58 2.87 21.75
N ASP A 171 6.62 1.69 21.11
CA ASP A 171 7.22 0.49 21.68
C ASP A 171 8.67 0.27 21.22
N PHE A 172 9.00 0.65 19.96
CA PHE A 172 10.23 0.23 19.30
C PHE A 172 11.19 1.34 18.92
N MET A 173 10.72 2.59 18.85
CA MET A 173 11.56 3.68 18.39
C MET A 173 12.21 4.44 19.56
N LYS A 174 13.39 5.01 19.28
CA LYS A 174 14.03 5.97 20.19
C LYS A 174 13.26 7.31 20.17
N PRO A 175 13.31 8.11 21.24
CA PRO A 175 12.82 9.48 21.20
C PRO A 175 13.49 10.25 20.04
N GLY A 176 12.68 10.93 19.21
CA GLY A 176 13.16 11.67 18.06
C GLY A 176 13.60 10.82 16.87
N ALA A 177 13.22 9.54 16.83
CA ALA A 177 13.47 8.67 15.69
C ALA A 177 12.88 9.25 14.40
N GLN A 178 13.53 8.98 13.27
CA GLN A 178 13.04 9.37 11.95
C GLN A 178 12.09 8.29 11.39
N VAL A 179 11.11 8.72 10.61
CA VAL A 179 10.12 7.83 9.97
C VAL A 179 10.15 8.07 8.46
N ILE A 180 10.18 7.00 7.67
CA ILE A 180 10.16 7.04 6.21
C ILE A 180 9.09 6.08 5.69
N PRO A 181 8.03 6.58 5.04
CA PRO A 181 7.69 7.99 4.84
C PRO A 181 7.32 8.68 6.17
N ALA A 182 7.66 9.98 6.27
CA ALA A 182 7.33 10.77 7.45
C ALA A 182 5.85 11.18 7.49
N ARG A 183 5.20 11.24 6.33
CA ARG A 183 3.83 11.73 6.18
C ARG A 183 3.13 11.07 5.01
N GLY A 184 1.83 10.80 5.16
CA GLY A 184 0.96 10.32 4.10
C GLY A 184 -0.23 11.24 3.88
N ARG A 185 -0.53 11.58 2.62
CA ARG A 185 -1.67 12.44 2.29
C ARG A 185 -2.61 11.72 1.33
N VAL A 186 -3.91 11.90 1.57
CA VAL A 186 -4.96 11.53 0.63
C VAL A 186 -5.34 12.77 -0.15
N ARG A 187 -5.00 12.79 -1.43
CA ARG A 187 -5.27 13.89 -2.35
C ARG A 187 -6.48 13.61 -3.21
N VAL A 188 -7.27 14.63 -3.50
CA VAL A 188 -8.47 14.52 -4.32
C VAL A 188 -8.56 15.65 -5.32
N ALA A 189 -9.29 15.39 -6.41
CA ALA A 189 -9.75 16.40 -7.36
C ALA A 189 -11.11 16.01 -7.94
N LEU A 190 -11.90 17.01 -8.37
CA LEU A 190 -13.04 16.75 -9.24
C LEU A 190 -12.54 16.17 -10.56
N ALA A 191 -13.27 15.21 -11.10
CA ALA A 191 -12.85 14.55 -12.32
C ALA A 191 -14.00 14.12 -13.24
N GLU A 192 -13.65 13.93 -14.49
CA GLU A 192 -14.45 13.25 -15.50
C GLU A 192 -13.68 12.01 -15.97
N ASP A 193 -14.27 10.82 -15.81
CA ASP A 193 -13.83 9.59 -16.48
C ASP A 193 -14.88 9.18 -17.50
N SER A 194 -14.54 9.28 -18.78
CA SER A 194 -15.47 8.95 -19.88
C SER A 194 -15.91 7.48 -19.88
N ARG A 195 -15.18 6.57 -19.24
CA ARG A 195 -15.54 5.14 -19.11
C ARG A 195 -16.59 4.86 -18.04
N CYS A 196 -16.83 5.81 -17.14
CA CYS A 196 -17.74 5.59 -16.02
C CYS A 196 -19.14 5.20 -16.50
N ASP A 197 -19.58 5.80 -17.61
CA ASP A 197 -20.90 5.51 -18.21
C ASP A 197 -20.89 4.27 -19.10
N GLU A 198 -19.78 3.93 -19.76
CA GLU A 198 -19.64 2.75 -20.61
C GLU A 198 -19.90 1.44 -19.86
N LYS A 199 -19.67 1.42 -18.56
CA LYS A 199 -19.82 0.25 -17.71
C LYS A 199 -21.20 0.11 -17.04
N LYS A 200 -22.11 1.06 -17.26
CA LYS A 200 -23.47 0.98 -16.70
C LYS A 200 -24.31 -0.03 -17.47
N MET A 201 -25.02 -0.87 -16.74
CA MET A 201 -26.01 -1.77 -17.36
C MET A 201 -27.17 -0.94 -17.89
N GLY A 202 -27.62 -1.28 -19.07
CA GLY A 202 -28.81 -0.77 -19.70
C GLY A 202 -29.74 -1.93 -20.07
N LYS A 203 -30.29 -1.92 -21.28
CA LYS A 203 -31.09 -3.01 -21.83
C LYS A 203 -30.21 -4.14 -22.34
N VAL A 204 -30.50 -5.37 -21.92
CA VAL A 204 -29.88 -6.61 -22.39
C VAL A 204 -31.01 -7.57 -22.77
N ASP A 205 -30.98 -8.09 -24.00
CA ASP A 205 -32.01 -8.99 -24.52
C ASP A 205 -33.46 -8.48 -24.35
N GLY A 206 -33.63 -7.14 -24.43
CA GLY A 206 -34.92 -6.50 -24.27
C GLY A 206 -35.33 -6.15 -22.81
N PHE A 207 -34.61 -6.63 -21.82
CA PHE A 207 -34.86 -6.37 -20.40
C PHE A 207 -34.05 -5.18 -19.91
N ASP A 208 -34.68 -4.30 -19.14
CA ASP A 208 -33.98 -3.19 -18.48
C ASP A 208 -33.31 -3.68 -17.19
N LEU A 209 -31.99 -3.77 -17.22
CA LEU A 209 -31.15 -4.17 -16.06
C LEU A 209 -30.54 -2.98 -15.33
N SER A 210 -30.94 -1.73 -15.67
CA SER A 210 -30.38 -0.53 -15.05
C SER A 210 -30.48 -0.48 -13.52
N PRO A 211 -31.54 -1.03 -12.86
CA PRO A 211 -31.60 -1.04 -11.39
C PRO A 211 -30.44 -1.80 -10.73
N PHE A 212 -29.78 -2.74 -11.45
CA PHE A 212 -28.63 -3.49 -10.92
C PHE A 212 -27.39 -2.59 -10.70
N ASN A 213 -27.33 -1.40 -11.36
CA ASN A 213 -26.26 -0.46 -11.13
C ASN A 213 -26.24 0.09 -9.70
N ASN A 214 -27.35 0.04 -8.96
CA ASN A 214 -27.42 0.47 -7.56
C ASN A 214 -26.60 -0.45 -6.60
N LEU A 215 -26.24 -1.65 -7.06
CA LEU A 215 -25.39 -2.59 -6.31
C LEU A 215 -23.90 -2.44 -6.67
N ARG A 216 -23.58 -1.53 -7.56
CA ARG A 216 -22.22 -1.34 -8.01
C ARG A 216 -21.43 -0.54 -6.98
N THR A 217 -20.21 -1.00 -6.70
CA THR A 217 -19.26 -0.24 -5.88
C THR A 217 -19.00 1.13 -6.54
N PRO A 218 -19.19 2.25 -5.81
CA PRO A 218 -18.89 3.58 -6.34
C PRO A 218 -17.40 3.77 -6.60
N GLU A 219 -16.56 3.06 -5.86
CA GLU A 219 -15.11 3.10 -5.97
C GLU A 219 -14.62 2.22 -7.12
N GLN A 220 -13.79 2.78 -7.98
CA GLN A 220 -13.18 2.08 -9.09
C GLN A 220 -11.69 2.35 -9.11
N LEU A 221 -10.87 1.27 -9.11
CA LEU A 221 -9.45 1.40 -9.33
C LEU A 221 -9.18 1.80 -10.78
N ILE A 222 -8.41 2.87 -10.94
CA ILE A 222 -7.95 3.35 -12.24
C ILE A 222 -6.43 3.43 -12.24
N ARG A 223 -5.82 2.98 -13.33
CA ARG A 223 -4.38 3.17 -13.51
C ARG A 223 -4.07 4.65 -13.58
N VAL A 224 -3.04 5.09 -12.86
CA VAL A 224 -2.44 6.39 -13.08
C VAL A 224 -1.95 6.47 -14.54
N GLY A 225 -1.95 7.63 -15.15
CA GLY A 225 -1.59 7.77 -16.57
C GLY A 225 -2.69 7.39 -17.57
N HIS A 226 -3.90 7.16 -17.09
CA HIS A 226 -5.02 6.81 -17.95
C HIS A 226 -5.50 8.02 -18.76
N GLU A 227 -5.51 7.90 -20.09
CA GLU A 227 -5.79 8.99 -21.03
C GLU A 227 -7.24 9.52 -20.98
N ARG A 228 -8.19 8.76 -20.43
CA ARG A 228 -9.62 9.10 -20.39
C ARG A 228 -10.07 9.80 -19.11
N LEU A 229 -9.16 10.04 -18.20
CA LEU A 229 -9.42 10.81 -16.98
C LEU A 229 -9.01 12.27 -17.20
N THR A 230 -9.94 13.18 -16.98
CA THR A 230 -9.68 14.61 -17.00
C THR A 230 -9.93 15.19 -15.61
N LEU A 231 -8.92 15.83 -15.02
CA LEU A 231 -9.11 16.59 -13.78
C LEU A 231 -9.95 17.84 -14.06
N ARG A 232 -10.93 18.07 -13.22
CA ARG A 232 -11.89 19.19 -13.30
C ARG A 232 -11.73 20.18 -12.15
N SER A 233 -10.69 20.03 -11.34
CA SER A 233 -10.21 21.00 -10.36
C SER A 233 -8.73 20.84 -10.13
N GLU A 234 -8.09 21.84 -9.47
CA GLU A 234 -6.79 21.60 -8.85
C GLU A 234 -6.90 20.58 -7.72
N PRO A 235 -5.81 19.84 -7.45
CA PRO A 235 -5.75 18.92 -6.31
C PRO A 235 -5.87 19.63 -4.96
N GLY A 236 -6.52 18.94 -4.00
CA GLY A 236 -6.50 19.33 -2.60
C GLY A 236 -6.15 18.15 -1.70
N ASP A 237 -5.58 18.43 -0.53
CA ASP A 237 -5.29 17.43 0.49
C ASP A 237 -6.54 17.25 1.36
N LEU A 238 -7.25 16.13 1.22
CA LEU A 238 -8.44 15.83 2.01
C LEU A 238 -8.07 15.33 3.39
N PHE A 239 -7.03 14.50 3.48
CA PHE A 239 -6.44 14.03 4.73
C PHE A 239 -4.93 14.13 4.67
N ASP A 240 -4.35 14.38 5.84
CA ASP A 240 -2.91 14.53 6.05
C ASP A 240 -2.54 13.84 7.38
N PHE A 241 -1.72 12.79 7.29
CA PHE A 241 -1.33 11.94 8.41
C PHE A 241 0.16 12.12 8.69
N ASP A 242 0.50 12.56 9.89
CA ASP A 242 1.86 12.59 10.40
C ASP A 242 2.22 11.22 10.98
N PHE A 243 3.00 10.45 10.23
CA PHE A 243 3.43 9.10 10.61
C PHE A 243 4.51 9.11 11.71
N ALA A 244 5.16 10.23 11.93
CA ALA A 244 6.15 10.40 12.99
C ALA A 244 5.51 10.82 14.32
N SER A 245 4.20 11.05 14.35
CA SER A 245 3.50 11.44 15.56
C SER A 245 3.47 10.29 16.58
N GLU A 246 3.72 10.61 17.85
CA GLU A 246 3.52 9.68 18.98
C GLU A 246 2.04 9.65 19.44
N LEU A 247 1.22 10.53 18.89
CA LEU A 247 -0.20 10.62 19.24
C LEU A 247 -1.04 9.67 18.39
N VAL A 248 -2.04 9.07 19.01
CA VAL A 248 -3.01 8.23 18.29
C VAL A 248 -3.85 9.10 17.36
N CYS A 249 -3.83 8.75 16.08
CA CYS A 249 -4.69 9.38 15.08
C CYS A 249 -6.12 8.86 15.26
N ALA A 250 -7.04 9.66 15.76
CA ALA A 250 -8.44 9.29 15.93
C ALA A 250 -9.15 9.23 14.56
N ALA A 251 -10.24 8.43 14.50
CA ALA A 251 -11.18 8.49 13.39
C ALA A 251 -11.69 9.93 13.21
N ALA A 252 -11.75 10.41 11.97
CA ALA A 252 -12.07 11.80 11.68
C ALA A 252 -12.82 11.98 10.36
N SER A 253 -13.45 13.14 10.22
CA SER A 253 -13.99 13.62 8.96
C SER A 253 -13.29 14.91 8.56
N SER A 254 -13.14 15.11 7.26
CA SER A 254 -12.53 16.30 6.68
C SER A 254 -13.36 16.81 5.50
N LYS A 255 -13.21 18.08 5.20
CA LYS A 255 -13.87 18.75 4.08
C LYS A 255 -12.91 19.70 3.40
N LEU A 256 -13.03 19.79 2.09
CA LEU A 256 -12.34 20.80 1.30
C LEU A 256 -13.26 21.35 0.20
N THR A 257 -12.95 22.52 -0.29
CA THR A 257 -13.68 23.15 -1.41
C THR A 257 -12.81 23.10 -2.65
N CYS A 258 -13.28 22.39 -3.67
CA CYS A 258 -12.67 22.34 -4.99
C CYS A 258 -13.22 23.48 -5.86
N ARG A 259 -12.33 24.19 -6.55
CA ARG A 259 -12.71 25.16 -7.58
C ARG A 259 -12.73 24.47 -8.93
N ALA A 260 -13.91 24.30 -9.50
CA ALA A 260 -14.08 23.64 -10.81
C ALA A 260 -13.44 24.45 -11.95
N THR A 261 -12.86 23.76 -12.91
CA THR A 261 -12.36 24.34 -14.16
C THR A 261 -13.43 24.46 -15.24
N GLY A 262 -14.63 23.98 -14.96
CA GLY A 262 -15.76 23.88 -15.88
C GLY A 262 -15.84 22.53 -16.58
N GLY A 263 -17.01 22.27 -17.17
CA GLY A 263 -17.33 21.02 -17.86
C GLY A 263 -17.98 19.98 -16.96
N ARG A 264 -18.12 18.78 -17.50
CA ARG A 264 -18.78 17.66 -16.83
C ARG A 264 -17.90 17.08 -15.73
N VAL A 265 -18.49 16.84 -14.56
CA VAL A 265 -17.90 16.12 -13.43
C VAL A 265 -18.78 14.92 -13.15
N ASN A 266 -18.21 13.70 -13.20
CA ASN A 266 -18.93 12.46 -12.90
C ASN A 266 -18.28 11.66 -11.77
N GLY A 267 -17.26 12.22 -11.12
CA GLY A 267 -16.62 11.61 -9.97
C GLY A 267 -15.59 12.51 -9.29
N ILE A 268 -15.07 11.98 -8.22
CA ILE A 268 -13.90 12.49 -7.50
C ILE A 268 -12.79 11.47 -7.70
N VAL A 269 -11.62 11.90 -8.14
CA VAL A 269 -10.45 11.03 -8.19
C VAL A 269 -9.60 11.25 -6.95
N GLN A 270 -9.17 10.14 -6.34
CA GLN A 270 -8.31 10.09 -5.18
C GLN A 270 -6.98 9.44 -5.54
N TRP A 271 -5.90 9.92 -4.94
CA TRP A 271 -4.58 9.30 -5.00
C TRP A 271 -3.79 9.60 -3.72
N ILE A 272 -2.59 9.01 -3.59
CA ILE A 272 -1.76 9.19 -2.42
C ILE A 272 -0.52 10.03 -2.73
N ALA A 273 -0.05 10.75 -1.71
CA ALA A 273 1.25 11.40 -1.70
C ALA A 273 1.96 11.05 -0.40
N LEU A 274 3.24 10.65 -0.51
CA LEU A 274 4.08 10.25 0.61
C LEU A 274 5.27 11.21 0.69
N ASP A 275 5.33 12.01 1.74
CA ASP A 275 6.53 12.77 2.04
C ASP A 275 7.53 11.81 2.73
N MET A 276 8.53 11.35 1.99
CA MET A 276 9.55 10.44 2.53
C MET A 276 10.34 11.13 3.64
N ASP A 277 10.68 12.39 3.42
CA ASP A 277 11.29 13.34 4.35
C ASP A 277 10.85 14.77 3.97
N ARG A 278 11.58 15.79 4.43
CA ARG A 278 11.25 17.20 4.14
C ARG A 278 11.52 17.63 2.69
N GLU A 279 12.25 16.84 1.92
CA GLU A 279 12.75 17.20 0.59
C GLU A 279 12.33 16.22 -0.51
N THR A 280 11.91 15.00 -0.13
CA THR A 280 11.61 13.92 -1.07
C THR A 280 10.14 13.57 -0.99
N LEU A 281 9.42 13.79 -2.09
CA LEU A 281 8.01 13.44 -2.26
C LEU A 281 7.88 12.29 -3.27
N TYR A 282 7.05 11.31 -2.95
CA TYR A 282 6.45 10.40 -3.91
C TYR A 282 4.96 10.70 -4.04
N GLU A 283 4.46 10.80 -5.26
CA GLU A 283 3.04 11.04 -5.53
C GLU A 283 2.61 10.26 -6.78
N ASN A 284 1.51 9.53 -6.69
CA ASN A 284 0.92 8.85 -7.83
C ASN A 284 -0.24 9.67 -8.46
N ARG A 285 -0.04 10.97 -8.61
CA ARG A 285 -1.00 11.88 -9.25
C ARG A 285 -1.39 11.35 -10.62
N PRO A 286 -2.70 11.19 -10.91
CA PRO A 286 -3.16 10.77 -12.22
C PRO A 286 -2.85 11.84 -13.28
N ALA A 287 -1.98 11.52 -14.21
CA ALA A 287 -1.62 12.35 -15.34
C ALA A 287 -1.14 11.46 -16.50
N PRO A 288 -1.33 11.87 -17.78
CA PRO A 288 -0.83 11.10 -18.91
C PRO A 288 0.67 10.78 -18.78
N GLY A 289 1.02 9.50 -19.02
CA GLY A 289 2.40 9.03 -18.94
C GLY A 289 2.93 8.74 -17.53
N THR A 290 2.17 9.03 -16.47
CA THR A 290 2.55 8.62 -15.10
C THR A 290 2.44 7.12 -14.94
N THR A 291 3.43 6.53 -14.27
CA THR A 291 3.43 5.11 -13.87
C THR A 291 3.55 5.02 -12.36
N SER A 292 2.84 4.08 -11.75
CA SER A 292 2.90 3.81 -10.32
C SER A 292 2.44 2.38 -10.03
N CYS A 293 2.98 1.81 -8.96
CA CYS A 293 2.50 0.54 -8.41
C CYS A 293 1.12 0.68 -7.75
N TRP A 294 0.77 1.87 -7.26
CA TRP A 294 -0.57 2.16 -6.73
C TRP A 294 -1.47 2.73 -7.82
N SER A 295 -2.72 2.27 -7.83
CA SER A 295 -3.78 2.86 -8.64
C SER A 295 -4.37 4.09 -7.94
N SER A 296 -4.94 5.01 -8.72
CA SER A 296 -5.87 6.00 -8.19
C SER A 296 -7.24 5.35 -7.97
N ILE A 297 -8.06 5.95 -7.12
CA ILE A 297 -9.44 5.52 -6.88
C ILE A 297 -10.37 6.59 -7.45
N PHE A 298 -11.31 6.18 -8.27
CA PHE A 298 -12.36 7.04 -8.80
C PHE A 298 -13.67 6.76 -8.06
N HIS A 299 -14.17 7.75 -7.33
CA HIS A 299 -15.44 7.73 -6.62
C HIS A 299 -16.52 8.28 -7.54
N ALA A 300 -17.29 7.38 -8.16
CA ALA A 300 -18.32 7.75 -9.12
C ALA A 300 -19.49 8.46 -8.43
N LEU A 301 -19.93 9.57 -9.00
CA LEU A 301 -21.16 10.25 -8.56
C LEU A 301 -22.41 9.47 -8.99
N PRO A 302 -23.49 9.51 -8.20
CA PRO A 302 -24.78 8.95 -8.60
C PRO A 302 -25.27 9.47 -9.95
N ALA A 303 -25.12 10.77 -10.18
CA ALA A 303 -25.37 11.45 -11.44
C ALA A 303 -24.27 12.46 -11.74
N PRO A 304 -23.87 12.62 -13.00
CA PRO A 304 -22.91 13.67 -13.37
C PRO A 304 -23.53 15.05 -13.19
N ILE A 305 -22.65 16.03 -12.97
CA ILE A 305 -23.03 17.45 -12.90
C ILE A 305 -22.27 18.25 -13.94
N GLU A 306 -22.90 19.28 -14.50
CA GLU A 306 -22.23 20.27 -15.30
C GLU A 306 -21.75 21.42 -14.40
N THR A 307 -20.52 21.82 -14.59
CA THR A 307 -19.88 22.87 -13.78
C THR A 307 -19.43 24.03 -14.66
N THR A 308 -19.37 25.22 -14.06
CA THR A 308 -18.78 26.39 -14.69
C THR A 308 -17.40 26.70 -14.12
N PRO A 309 -16.51 27.36 -14.90
CA PRO A 309 -15.20 27.76 -14.38
C PRO A 309 -15.33 28.63 -13.11
N GLY A 310 -14.60 28.28 -12.07
CA GLY A 310 -14.62 28.98 -10.80
C GLY A 310 -15.72 28.53 -9.83
N GLN A 311 -16.64 27.67 -10.23
CA GLN A 311 -17.66 27.11 -9.34
C GLN A 311 -17.04 26.36 -8.18
N LEU A 312 -17.54 26.61 -6.98
CA LEU A 312 -17.06 25.95 -5.75
C LEU A 312 -17.90 24.71 -5.46
N ILE A 313 -17.23 23.58 -5.26
CA ILE A 313 -17.83 22.28 -5.00
C ILE A 313 -17.21 21.72 -3.71
N GLY A 314 -18.06 21.37 -2.73
CA GLY A 314 -17.62 20.71 -1.51
C GLY A 314 -17.29 19.25 -1.75
N VAL A 315 -16.13 18.80 -1.27
CA VAL A 315 -15.73 17.39 -1.19
C VAL A 315 -15.49 17.09 0.27
N ALA A 316 -16.09 16.01 0.75
CA ALA A 316 -15.92 15.56 2.12
C ALA A 316 -15.41 14.11 2.14
N GLY A 317 -14.85 13.73 3.26
CA GLY A 317 -14.47 12.35 3.53
C GLY A 317 -14.45 12.04 5.01
N SER A 318 -14.48 10.74 5.32
CA SER A 318 -14.31 10.24 6.67
C SER A 318 -13.43 9.01 6.65
N HIS A 319 -12.68 8.78 7.73
CA HIS A 319 -11.93 7.55 7.95
C HIS A 319 -12.18 7.01 9.36
N ASP A 320 -12.15 5.68 9.45
CA ASP A 320 -12.23 4.93 10.71
C ASP A 320 -10.85 4.41 11.17
N ARG A 321 -9.76 4.93 10.56
CA ARG A 321 -8.34 4.54 10.70
C ARG A 321 -7.90 3.39 9.80
N HIS A 322 -8.82 2.59 9.25
CA HIS A 322 -8.55 1.40 8.42
C HIS A 322 -9.11 1.57 7.01
N SER A 323 -10.19 2.29 6.89
CA SER A 323 -10.89 2.55 5.64
C SER A 323 -11.22 4.04 5.47
N LEU A 324 -11.50 4.42 4.24
CA LEU A 324 -11.77 5.79 3.85
C LEU A 324 -13.01 5.82 2.95
N THR A 325 -13.90 6.79 3.21
CA THR A 325 -15.06 7.08 2.35
C THR A 325 -15.00 8.53 1.91
N ILE A 326 -15.23 8.79 0.61
CA ILE A 326 -15.21 10.13 0.01
C ILE A 326 -16.52 10.37 -0.73
N TRP A 327 -17.06 11.57 -0.60
CA TRP A 327 -18.29 11.99 -1.28
C TRP A 327 -18.27 13.47 -1.63
N MET A 328 -19.14 13.84 -2.56
CA MET A 328 -19.45 15.25 -2.84
C MET A 328 -20.52 15.71 -1.85
N GLU A 329 -20.34 16.90 -1.26
CA GLU A 329 -21.35 17.50 -0.41
C GLU A 329 -22.56 17.96 -1.23
N ASP A 330 -23.73 17.85 -0.62
CA ASP A 330 -24.94 18.38 -1.18
C ASP A 330 -24.84 19.92 -1.30
N ARG A 331 -25.45 20.47 -2.35
CA ARG A 331 -25.43 21.91 -2.65
C ARG A 331 -26.29 22.69 -1.69
#